data_90a85d7f1305d0fdf00b1da4aa8908df
#
_entry.id   90a85d7f1305d0fdf00b1da4aa8908df
#
_cell.length_a   1.000
_cell.length_b   1.000
_cell.length_c   1.000
_cell.angle_alpha   90.00
_cell.angle_beta   90.00
_cell.angle_gamma   90.00
#
_symmetry.space_group_name_H-M   'P 1'
#
loop_
_entity.id
_entity.type
_entity.pdbx_description
1 polymer ?
#
loop_
_entity_poly.entity_id
_entity_poly.type
_entity_poly.pdbx_seq_one_letter_code
_entity_poly.pdbx_strand_id
1 'polypeptide(L)'
;MSEPLVATPSQTVGPFFHFGLTSQPNGRLVDRLPAGEPISLVIAVTDGDVKPVADAVIELSQTGAFGRMPTGEDGTCEFQTTRPTAHINVCLFARGLLRQLHTRIYFPDGGGLAQDPVLALVPANRRTTLMAVADPESPTTWRFQIRLQGLEETVFFDV
;
A
#
# COMPACT_ATOMS: atom_id res chain seq x y z
N MET A 1 -16.49 33.86 -27.96
CA MET A 1 -15.87 32.51 -27.77
C MET A 1 -15.24 32.51 -26.41
N SER A 2 -15.67 31.63 -25.52
CA SER A 2 -15.02 31.48 -24.21
C SER A 2 -13.65 30.86 -24.38
N GLU A 3 -12.62 31.42 -23.75
CA GLU A 3 -11.30 30.76 -23.69
C GLU A 3 -11.44 29.36 -23.09
N PRO A 4 -10.73 28.36 -23.66
CA PRO A 4 -10.75 27.02 -23.08
C PRO A 4 -10.16 27.06 -21.66
N LEU A 5 -10.85 26.46 -20.69
CA LEU A 5 -10.34 26.32 -19.34
C LEU A 5 -9.11 25.41 -19.35
N VAL A 6 -8.01 25.89 -18.79
CA VAL A 6 -6.78 25.12 -18.60
C VAL A 6 -6.87 24.36 -17.29
N ALA A 7 -6.53 23.07 -17.29
CA ALA A 7 -6.48 22.28 -16.06
C ALA A 7 -5.43 22.83 -15.09
N THR A 8 -5.76 22.87 -13.80
CA THR A 8 -4.78 23.21 -12.76
C THR A 8 -3.67 22.16 -12.70
N PRO A 9 -2.42 22.55 -12.44
CA PRO A 9 -1.33 21.60 -12.24
C PRO A 9 -1.62 20.63 -11.09
N SER A 10 -1.08 19.43 -11.18
CA SER A 10 -1.10 18.48 -10.06
C SER A 10 -0.39 19.09 -8.84
N GLN A 11 -0.97 18.86 -7.68
CA GLN A 11 -0.45 19.35 -6.41
C GLN A 11 -0.28 18.19 -5.43
N THR A 12 0.71 18.31 -4.55
CA THR A 12 0.88 17.37 -3.45
C THR A 12 -0.23 17.53 -2.40
N VAL A 13 -0.55 16.47 -1.70
CA VAL A 13 -1.48 16.50 -0.56
C VAL A 13 -0.89 17.39 0.55
N GLY A 14 -1.75 18.22 1.15
CA GLY A 14 -1.40 19.02 2.32
C GLY A 14 -1.64 18.24 3.63
N PRO A 15 -1.24 18.80 4.79
CA PRO A 15 -1.38 18.13 6.09
C PRO A 15 -2.84 17.83 6.47
N PHE A 16 -3.79 18.64 6.00
CA PHE A 16 -5.21 18.40 6.27
C PHE A 16 -5.79 17.16 5.56
N PHE A 17 -5.15 16.71 4.50
CA PHE A 17 -5.55 15.50 3.80
C PHE A 17 -5.48 14.27 4.74
N HIS A 18 -4.38 14.13 5.45
CA HIS A 18 -4.18 13.08 6.44
C HIS A 18 -5.26 13.20 7.55
N PHE A 19 -5.42 14.33 8.20
CA PHE A 19 -6.42 14.51 9.26
C PHE A 19 -7.85 14.28 8.77
N GLY A 20 -8.20 14.77 7.58
CA GLY A 20 -9.54 14.63 7.03
C GLY A 20 -9.92 13.19 6.72
N LEU A 21 -8.96 12.38 6.25
CA LEU A 21 -9.20 10.99 5.84
C LEU A 21 -8.98 9.97 6.94
N THR A 22 -8.24 10.31 7.99
CA THR A 22 -7.87 9.38 9.06
C THR A 22 -8.38 9.81 10.44
N SER A 23 -9.34 10.73 10.50
CA SER A 23 -10.03 11.09 11.74
C SER A 23 -10.68 9.88 12.44
N GLN A 24 -11.07 8.89 11.67
CA GLN A 24 -11.51 7.57 12.14
C GLN A 24 -10.75 6.50 11.33
N PRO A 25 -9.50 6.21 11.70
CA PRO A 25 -8.69 5.26 10.97
C PRO A 25 -9.34 3.86 11.04
N ASN A 26 -9.47 3.22 9.89
CA ASN A 26 -10.04 1.90 9.77
C ASN A 26 -8.98 0.89 9.31
N GLY A 27 -8.19 0.41 10.27
CA GLY A 27 -7.21 -0.65 10.06
C GLY A 27 -7.84 -2.05 9.90
N ARG A 28 -9.14 -2.19 10.17
CA ARG A 28 -9.87 -3.41 9.80
C ARG A 28 -10.37 -3.26 8.37
N LEU A 29 -9.97 -4.17 7.49
CA LEU A 29 -10.38 -4.11 6.10
C LEU A 29 -11.85 -4.41 5.89
N VAL A 30 -12.64 -4.74 6.91
CA VAL A 30 -14.08 -4.97 6.75
C VAL A 30 -14.83 -5.04 8.06
N ASP A 31 -16.10 -4.67 8.05
CA ASP A 31 -17.09 -5.16 8.99
C ASP A 31 -17.34 -6.69 8.84
N ARG A 32 -16.89 -7.27 7.72
CA ARG A 32 -16.83 -8.72 7.48
C ARG A 32 -15.50 -9.01 6.80
N LEU A 33 -14.55 -9.60 7.54
CA LEU A 33 -13.32 -10.12 6.95
C LEU A 33 -13.67 -11.12 5.85
N PRO A 34 -13.06 -11.01 4.64
CA PRO A 34 -13.19 -12.03 3.61
C PRO A 34 -12.86 -13.41 4.19
N ALA A 35 -13.40 -14.47 3.59
CA ALA A 35 -13.00 -15.82 3.96
C ALA A 35 -11.48 -15.99 3.74
N GLY A 36 -10.77 -16.50 4.73
CA GLY A 36 -9.32 -16.68 4.67
C GLY A 36 -8.68 -16.72 6.06
N GLU A 37 -7.39 -16.93 6.10
CA GLU A 37 -6.58 -16.90 7.31
C GLU A 37 -6.45 -15.46 7.83
N PRO A 38 -6.88 -15.16 9.07
CA PRO A 38 -6.70 -13.83 9.64
C PRO A 38 -5.21 -13.50 9.81
N ILE A 39 -4.83 -12.30 9.39
CA ILE A 39 -3.46 -11.80 9.52
C ILE A 39 -3.45 -10.36 10.04
N SER A 40 -2.34 -10.01 10.71
CA SER A 40 -1.90 -8.65 10.92
C SER A 40 -0.89 -8.28 9.82
N LEU A 41 -1.14 -7.21 9.10
CA LEU A 41 -0.27 -6.72 8.03
C LEU A 41 0.33 -5.37 8.45
N VAL A 42 1.62 -5.39 8.77
CA VAL A 42 2.39 -4.18 9.10
C VAL A 42 3.04 -3.65 7.82
N ILE A 43 2.74 -2.40 7.48
CA ILE A 43 3.32 -1.71 6.33
C ILE A 43 4.24 -0.61 6.83
N ALA A 44 5.47 -0.60 6.35
CA ALA A 44 6.44 0.47 6.58
C ALA A 44 6.69 1.24 5.28
N VAL A 45 6.72 2.58 5.37
CA VAL A 45 6.99 3.47 4.23
C VAL A 45 8.28 4.24 4.50
N THR A 46 9.21 4.17 3.56
CA THR A 46 10.47 4.93 3.62
C THR A 46 10.72 5.70 2.32
N ASP A 47 11.46 6.81 2.45
CA ASP A 47 11.94 7.60 1.32
C ASP A 47 13.23 7.01 0.70
N GLY A 48 13.86 7.75 -0.21
CA GLY A 48 15.09 7.36 -0.88
C GLY A 48 16.33 7.27 0.04
N ASP A 49 16.31 7.97 1.17
CA ASP A 49 17.34 7.93 2.21
C ASP A 49 17.06 6.89 3.31
N VAL A 50 16.05 6.05 3.10
CA VAL A 50 15.56 5.04 4.07
C VAL A 50 15.00 5.69 5.35
N LYS A 51 14.60 6.97 5.30
CA LYS A 51 13.94 7.64 6.41
C LYS A 51 12.45 7.31 6.42
N PRO A 52 11.85 7.15 7.62
CA PRO A 52 10.40 6.93 7.74
C PRO A 52 9.59 8.07 7.11
N VAL A 53 8.54 7.73 6.39
CA VAL A 53 7.56 8.69 5.87
C VAL A 53 6.36 8.71 6.81
N ALA A 54 6.35 9.67 7.72
CA ALA A 54 5.22 9.96 8.57
C ALA A 54 4.11 10.67 7.77
N ASP A 55 2.88 10.64 8.26
CA ASP A 55 1.71 11.26 7.63
C ASP A 55 1.34 10.71 6.23
N ALA A 56 1.89 9.61 5.79
CA ALA A 56 1.36 8.93 4.62
C ALA A 56 -0.02 8.34 4.94
N VAL A 57 -0.88 8.29 3.93
CA VAL A 57 -2.17 7.59 4.01
C VAL A 57 -2.09 6.37 3.13
N ILE A 58 -2.31 5.21 3.73
CA ILE A 58 -2.35 3.92 3.05
C ILE A 58 -3.81 3.47 2.96
N GLU A 59 -4.25 3.17 1.76
CA GLU A 59 -5.50 2.49 1.50
C GLU A 59 -5.22 1.08 1.01
N LEU A 60 -5.87 0.12 1.62
CA LEU A 60 -5.85 -1.27 1.17
C LEU A 60 -7.21 -1.69 0.65
N SER A 61 -7.22 -2.42 -0.45
CA SER A 61 -8.43 -3.04 -0.96
C SER A 61 -8.17 -4.46 -1.46
N GLN A 62 -9.10 -5.34 -1.15
CA GLN A 62 -9.21 -6.69 -1.70
C GLN A 62 -10.69 -7.03 -1.87
N THR A 63 -11.01 -8.14 -2.50
CA THR A 63 -12.41 -8.51 -2.81
C THR A 63 -13.33 -8.36 -1.59
N GLY A 64 -14.23 -7.38 -1.64
CA GLY A 64 -15.23 -7.11 -0.59
C GLY A 64 -14.68 -6.42 0.67
N ALA A 65 -13.44 -5.91 0.63
CA ALA A 65 -12.78 -5.33 1.80
C ALA A 65 -12.01 -4.04 1.44
N PHE A 66 -12.10 -3.06 2.33
CA PHE A 66 -11.38 -1.79 2.24
C PHE A 66 -10.97 -1.32 3.64
N GLY A 67 -9.76 -0.79 3.75
CA GLY A 67 -9.26 -0.16 4.97
C GLY A 67 -8.35 1.02 4.66
N ARG A 68 -8.24 1.95 5.59
CA ARG A 68 -7.40 3.14 5.47
C ARG A 68 -6.73 3.46 6.79
N MET A 69 -5.41 3.62 6.77
CA MET A 69 -4.62 3.97 7.95
C MET A 69 -3.59 5.04 7.61
N PRO A 70 -3.30 5.96 8.54
CA PRO A 70 -2.12 6.81 8.47
C PRO A 70 -0.90 6.03 8.90
N THR A 71 0.28 6.41 8.39
CA THR A 71 1.54 6.02 9.01
C THR A 71 1.84 6.88 10.24
N GLY A 72 2.42 6.26 11.27
CA GLY A 72 2.94 6.95 12.46
C GLY A 72 4.28 7.64 12.19
N GLU A 73 4.87 8.23 13.23
CA GLU A 73 6.18 8.92 13.16
C GLU A 73 7.32 7.97 12.71
N ASP A 74 7.18 6.70 12.97
CA ASP A 74 8.08 5.63 12.53
C ASP A 74 7.84 5.16 11.08
N GLY A 75 6.91 5.80 10.37
CA GLY A 75 6.53 5.45 9.00
C GLY A 75 5.73 4.15 8.88
N THR A 76 5.22 3.61 10.00
CA THR A 76 4.48 2.34 9.97
C THR A 76 2.98 2.50 10.18
N CYS A 77 2.21 1.55 9.67
CA CYS A 77 0.80 1.35 10.00
C CYS A 77 0.47 -0.15 10.00
N GLU A 78 -0.61 -0.52 10.71
CA GLU A 78 -1.03 -1.92 10.85
C GLU A 78 -2.49 -2.09 10.41
N PHE A 79 -2.72 -3.16 9.64
CA PHE A 79 -4.05 -3.56 9.19
C PHE A 79 -4.39 -4.97 9.68
N GLN A 80 -5.63 -5.14 10.14
CA GLN A 80 -6.20 -6.46 10.43
C GLN A 80 -7.02 -6.91 9.21
N THR A 81 -6.62 -8.01 8.60
CA THR A 81 -7.24 -8.51 7.37
C THR A 81 -7.17 -10.03 7.29
N THR A 82 -7.54 -10.59 6.15
CA THR A 82 -7.30 -11.99 5.82
C THR A 82 -6.28 -12.10 4.69
N ARG A 83 -5.48 -13.14 4.73
CA ARG A 83 -4.51 -13.45 3.67
C ARG A 83 -5.26 -13.80 2.39
N PRO A 84 -5.10 -13.03 1.29
CA PRO A 84 -5.76 -13.31 0.03
C PRO A 84 -5.06 -14.44 -0.74
N THR A 85 -5.77 -15.08 -1.64
CA THR A 85 -5.19 -16.05 -2.58
C THR A 85 -4.40 -15.39 -3.71
N ALA A 86 -4.72 -14.14 -4.05
CA ALA A 86 -4.05 -13.39 -5.12
C ALA A 86 -3.17 -12.27 -4.55
N HIS A 87 -3.74 -11.09 -4.32
CA HIS A 87 -3.02 -9.92 -3.83
C HIS A 87 -3.94 -8.96 -3.07
N ILE A 88 -3.33 -8.01 -2.36
CA ILE A 88 -3.99 -6.83 -1.82
C ILE A 88 -3.56 -5.63 -2.67
N ASN A 89 -4.52 -4.82 -3.13
CA ASN A 89 -4.19 -3.56 -3.79
C ASN A 89 -3.87 -2.49 -2.74
N VAL A 90 -2.88 -1.68 -3.03
CA VAL A 90 -2.42 -0.56 -2.19
C VAL A 90 -2.53 0.73 -2.98
N CYS A 91 -3.11 1.75 -2.36
CA CYS A 91 -3.02 3.12 -2.82
C CYS A 91 -2.34 3.95 -1.73
N LEU A 92 -1.30 4.69 -2.09
CA LEU A 92 -0.50 5.49 -1.16
C LEU A 92 -0.56 6.96 -1.54
N PHE A 93 -0.81 7.79 -0.53
CA PHE A 93 -0.74 9.24 -0.60
C PHE A 93 0.30 9.74 0.41
N ALA A 94 1.17 10.64 0.00
CA ALA A 94 2.14 11.26 0.88
C ALA A 94 2.48 12.68 0.41
N ARG A 95 2.95 13.51 1.32
CA ARG A 95 3.48 14.84 0.97
C ARG A 95 4.70 14.68 0.07
N GLY A 96 4.82 15.54 -0.94
CA GLY A 96 5.87 15.45 -1.96
C GLY A 96 5.46 14.69 -3.21
N LEU A 97 4.46 13.82 -3.13
CA LEU A 97 3.91 13.13 -4.31
C LEU A 97 2.88 14.04 -5.00
N LEU A 98 2.97 14.16 -6.32
CA LEU A 98 2.03 14.94 -7.14
C LEU A 98 0.79 14.13 -7.56
N ARG A 99 0.81 12.83 -7.32
CA ARG A 99 -0.31 11.89 -7.50
C ARG A 99 -0.14 10.70 -6.55
N GLN A 100 -1.22 9.99 -6.29
CA GLN A 100 -1.17 8.75 -5.53
C GLN A 100 -0.32 7.69 -6.25
N LEU A 101 0.26 6.79 -5.48
CA LEU A 101 0.99 5.64 -6.01
C LEU A 101 0.17 4.37 -5.80
N HIS A 102 0.13 3.52 -6.82
CA HIS A 102 -0.55 2.23 -6.77
C HIS A 102 0.47 1.10 -6.79
N THR A 103 0.31 0.15 -5.88
CA THR A 103 1.10 -1.08 -5.86
C THR A 103 0.25 -2.27 -5.40
N ARG A 104 0.84 -3.44 -5.33
CA ARG A 104 0.20 -4.67 -4.86
C ARG A 104 1.07 -5.38 -3.86
N ILE A 105 0.44 -6.00 -2.88
CA ILE A 105 1.10 -6.90 -1.92
C ILE A 105 0.76 -8.33 -2.29
N TYR A 106 1.78 -9.12 -2.54
CA TYR A 106 1.68 -10.55 -2.77
C TYR A 106 2.25 -11.33 -1.59
N PHE A 107 1.79 -12.57 -1.43
CA PHE A 107 2.26 -13.47 -0.38
C PHE A 107 2.98 -14.66 -1.03
N PRO A 108 4.20 -15.05 -0.58
CA PRO A 108 5.02 -16.05 -1.25
C PRO A 108 4.33 -17.39 -1.51
N ASP A 109 3.46 -17.81 -0.57
CA ASP A 109 2.72 -19.08 -0.66
C ASP A 109 1.33 -18.91 -1.30
N GLY A 110 1.04 -17.73 -1.86
CA GLY A 110 -0.23 -17.44 -2.52
C GLY A 110 -0.40 -18.28 -3.79
N GLY A 111 -1.44 -19.11 -3.84
CA GLY A 111 -1.69 -20.01 -4.99
C GLY A 111 -1.98 -19.29 -6.33
N GLY A 112 -2.17 -17.95 -6.29
CA GLY A 112 -2.46 -17.13 -7.47
C GLY A 112 -1.24 -16.45 -8.13
N LEU A 113 -0.04 -16.55 -7.54
CA LEU A 113 1.14 -15.82 -8.03
C LEU A 113 1.51 -16.15 -9.48
N ALA A 114 1.52 -17.43 -9.82
CA ALA A 114 1.93 -17.89 -11.15
C ALA A 114 0.95 -17.50 -12.27
N GLN A 115 -0.30 -17.22 -11.91
CA GLN A 115 -1.39 -16.87 -12.83
C GLN A 115 -1.71 -15.37 -12.85
N ASP A 116 -1.08 -14.55 -11.98
CA ASP A 116 -1.35 -13.10 -11.96
C ASP A 116 -0.71 -12.42 -13.17
N PRO A 117 -1.52 -11.88 -14.12
CA PRO A 117 -1.02 -11.30 -15.35
C PRO A 117 -0.23 -10.01 -15.12
N VAL A 118 -0.51 -9.29 -14.05
CA VAL A 118 0.20 -8.04 -13.70
C VAL A 118 1.56 -8.37 -13.11
N LEU A 119 1.64 -9.35 -12.21
CA LEU A 119 2.93 -9.80 -11.66
C LEU A 119 3.82 -10.39 -12.76
N ALA A 120 3.24 -11.02 -13.78
CA ALA A 120 3.98 -11.56 -14.92
C ALA A 120 4.71 -10.45 -15.73
N LEU A 121 4.16 -9.23 -15.79
CA LEU A 121 4.78 -8.08 -16.45
C LEU A 121 5.93 -7.47 -15.66
N VAL A 122 6.02 -7.74 -14.36
CA VAL A 122 7.09 -7.22 -13.49
C VAL A 122 8.38 -8.01 -13.74
N PRO A 123 9.52 -7.35 -14.01
CA PRO A 123 10.82 -8.00 -14.12
C PRO A 123 11.13 -8.89 -12.91
N ALA A 124 11.64 -10.09 -13.15
CA ALA A 124 11.81 -11.12 -12.10
C ALA A 124 12.62 -10.61 -10.89
N ASN A 125 13.69 -9.83 -11.15
CA ASN A 125 14.54 -9.23 -10.11
C ASN A 125 13.86 -8.09 -9.31
N ARG A 126 12.68 -7.64 -9.74
CA ARG A 126 11.91 -6.58 -9.04
C ARG A 126 10.69 -7.13 -8.29
N ARG A 127 10.30 -8.39 -8.56
CA ARG A 127 9.10 -8.99 -7.94
C ARG A 127 9.20 -9.10 -6.42
N THR A 128 10.41 -9.21 -5.87
CA THR A 128 10.65 -9.25 -4.43
C THR A 128 10.18 -7.99 -3.71
N THR A 129 10.19 -6.83 -4.39
CA THR A 129 9.69 -5.56 -3.82
C THR A 129 8.16 -5.54 -3.64
N LEU A 130 7.46 -6.53 -4.16
CA LEU A 130 6.01 -6.69 -4.05
C LEU A 130 5.61 -7.82 -3.07
N MET A 131 6.57 -8.50 -2.43
CA MET A 131 6.31 -9.64 -1.57
C MET A 131 6.25 -9.23 -0.10
N ALA A 132 5.18 -9.62 0.58
CA ALA A 132 5.12 -9.57 2.03
C ALA A 132 6.03 -10.65 2.62
N VAL A 133 6.60 -10.38 3.78
CA VAL A 133 7.47 -11.29 4.51
C VAL A 133 6.80 -11.68 5.82
N ALA A 134 6.74 -12.97 6.12
CA ALA A 134 6.23 -13.44 7.41
C ALA A 134 7.14 -12.96 8.55
N ASP A 135 6.53 -12.52 9.65
CA ASP A 135 7.27 -12.16 10.85
C ASP A 135 7.75 -13.45 11.54
N PRO A 136 9.06 -13.60 11.79
CA PRO A 136 9.59 -14.83 12.40
C PRO A 136 9.12 -15.05 13.84
N GLU A 137 8.70 -13.99 14.53
CA GLU A 137 8.25 -14.03 15.93
C GLU A 137 6.73 -14.19 16.07
N SER A 138 5.97 -13.98 14.96
CA SER A 138 4.51 -14.02 14.98
C SER A 138 3.96 -14.65 13.70
N PRO A 139 3.42 -15.88 13.77
CA PRO A 139 2.98 -16.61 12.58
C PRO A 139 1.79 -15.97 11.85
N THR A 140 1.06 -15.07 12.51
CA THR A 140 -0.07 -14.36 11.93
C THR A 140 0.28 -12.96 11.45
N THR A 141 1.52 -12.51 11.66
CA THR A 141 1.97 -11.17 11.29
C THR A 141 2.79 -11.23 10.00
N TRP A 142 2.46 -10.35 9.08
CA TRP A 142 3.17 -10.14 7.83
C TRP A 142 3.67 -8.72 7.74
N ARG A 143 4.85 -8.52 7.15
CA ARG A 143 5.48 -7.22 6.97
C ARG A 143 5.60 -6.91 5.50
N PHE A 144 5.30 -5.67 5.12
CA PHE A 144 5.49 -5.18 3.77
C PHE A 144 6.22 -3.84 3.80
N GLN A 145 7.29 -3.72 3.00
CA GLN A 145 8.08 -2.51 2.90
C GLN A 145 7.74 -1.76 1.62
N ILE A 146 7.34 -0.50 1.74
CA ILE A 146 7.21 0.44 0.62
C ILE A 146 8.40 1.38 0.64
N ARG A 147 9.22 1.34 -0.40
CA ARG A 147 10.30 2.30 -0.64
C ARG A 147 9.93 3.19 -1.81
N LEU A 148 9.90 4.49 -1.57
CA LEU A 148 9.45 5.46 -2.56
C LEU A 148 10.49 5.72 -3.66
N GLN A 149 11.78 5.49 -3.39
CA GLN A 149 12.88 5.75 -4.30
C GLN A 149 14.08 4.84 -4.02
N GLY A 150 14.99 4.76 -5.00
CA GLY A 150 16.28 4.07 -4.85
C GLY A 150 16.32 2.70 -5.51
N LEU A 151 17.42 1.96 -5.28
CA LEU A 151 17.65 0.67 -5.93
C LEU A 151 16.59 -0.39 -5.57
N GLU A 152 16.09 -0.31 -4.35
CA GLU A 152 15.05 -1.20 -3.82
C GLU A 152 13.65 -0.54 -3.86
N GLU A 153 13.45 0.46 -4.72
CA GLU A 153 12.15 1.11 -4.91
C GLU A 153 11.06 0.07 -5.14
N THR A 154 9.94 0.22 -4.47
CA THR A 154 8.78 -0.62 -4.70
C THR A 154 8.27 -0.44 -6.13
N VAL A 155 7.88 -1.51 -6.80
CA VAL A 155 7.24 -1.39 -8.11
C VAL A 155 5.87 -0.75 -7.95
N PHE A 156 5.67 0.39 -8.63
CA PHE A 156 4.38 1.06 -8.71
C PHE A 156 3.78 0.87 -10.10
N PHE A 157 2.46 0.81 -10.15
CA PHE A 157 1.70 0.61 -11.38
C PHE A 157 1.04 1.92 -11.80
N ASP A 158 1.06 2.20 -13.08
CA ASP A 158 0.30 3.30 -13.68
C ASP A 158 -1.09 2.78 -14.07
N VAL A 159 -2.12 3.22 -13.35
CA VAL A 159 -3.51 2.76 -13.46
C VAL A 159 -4.46 3.94 -13.70
#